data_12d0319dd0861a9d52957d190713ee51
#
_entry.id   12d0319dd0861a9d52957d190713ee51
#
_cell.length_a   1.000
_cell.length_b   1.000
_cell.length_c   1.000
_cell.angle_alpha   90.00
_cell.angle_beta   90.00
_cell.angle_gamma   90.00
#
_symmetry.space_group_name_H-M   'P 1'
#
loop_
_entity.id
_entity.type
_entity.pdbx_description
1 polymer ?
#
loop_
_entity_poly.entity_id
_entity_poly.type
_entity_poly.pdbx_seq_one_letter_code
_entity_poly.pdbx_strand_id
1 'polypeptide(L)'
;MDKTLRAIKKHGMIFISAQPDEVYFHWQVELYLHQFSKHGILDKCYAVFCYKGDEPSEQLKELMKMYRNIICYKDTRLQQPKYVPLVRPYLLKQFFKDHPELGKSVFYHDSDIFLVNLPKFELMLGDTSGYLSDTISYIGYKYLKTCSARYKDKHPSLPDDDLFIQMCNIMEIEPELVKQNETKSGGAQYLLKNIDSSYWEKVEKSSIALYNFLKNYEAKYPIAHHVQTWATDMWVVLWEYWKLGNNTVIHDELKFSWATDPVGNYFKRNIFHLAGVNANTAKDKFYKGQYKNKNAIKEYMADNSIFDHVSPNNATYEYIAVLKKYADNNLTNEPDCFKIVSNNHWDNVYKKQEQMFFGKNLWKSLDNNYTIFYNKRLWVLTASKYEKEFSETCGGFANNSADEPYKNGWNLKTCIITILP
;
A
#
# COMPACT_ATOMS: atom_id res chain seq x y z
N MET A 1 19.41 4.59 17.85
CA MET A 1 18.58 4.89 16.67
C MET A 1 19.31 4.39 15.44
N ASP A 2 18.65 3.63 14.60
CA ASP A 2 19.19 3.06 13.36
C ASP A 2 19.81 4.14 12.47
N LYS A 3 20.91 3.81 11.77
CA LYS A 3 21.66 4.71 10.88
C LYS A 3 20.76 5.18 9.73
N THR A 4 19.97 4.28 9.17
CA THR A 4 19.01 4.55 8.10
C THR A 4 17.92 5.51 8.56
N LEU A 5 17.32 5.30 9.73
CA LEU A 5 16.29 6.19 10.27
C LEU A 5 16.82 7.61 10.56
N ARG A 6 18.08 7.71 10.99
CA ARG A 6 18.74 9.02 11.15
C ARG A 6 18.93 9.73 9.81
N ALA A 7 19.32 8.99 8.76
CA ALA A 7 19.48 9.55 7.42
C ALA A 7 18.14 9.99 6.83
N ILE A 8 17.08 9.17 6.92
CA ILE A 8 15.72 9.52 6.49
C ILE A 8 15.28 10.86 7.13
N LYS A 9 15.43 10.96 8.46
CA LYS A 9 15.07 12.18 9.19
C LYS A 9 15.93 13.39 8.78
N LYS A 10 17.25 13.22 8.69
CA LYS A 10 18.20 14.29 8.34
C LYS A 10 17.93 14.87 6.96
N HIS A 11 17.61 14.06 5.98
CA HIS A 11 17.38 14.47 4.60
C HIS A 11 15.91 14.79 4.28
N GLY A 12 15.01 14.72 5.28
CA GLY A 12 13.59 14.99 5.11
C GLY A 12 12.92 14.04 4.12
N MET A 13 13.39 12.78 4.05
CA MET A 13 12.84 11.79 3.12
C MET A 13 11.43 11.40 3.51
N ILE A 14 10.55 11.31 2.52
CA ILE A 14 9.20 10.78 2.64
C ILE A 14 9.01 9.54 1.76
N PHE A 15 8.01 8.73 2.12
CA PHE A 15 7.47 7.61 1.35
C PHE A 15 6.09 8.01 0.85
N ILE A 16 5.82 7.85 -0.46
CA ILE A 16 4.56 8.31 -1.01
C ILE A 16 4.01 7.36 -2.06
N SER A 17 2.73 7.07 -1.94
CA SER A 17 1.93 6.38 -2.96
C SER A 17 0.72 7.23 -3.36
N ALA A 18 0.25 7.07 -4.62
CA ALA A 18 -0.88 7.82 -5.14
C ALA A 18 -1.83 6.89 -5.90
N GLN A 19 -3.14 6.94 -5.60
CA GLN A 19 -4.13 5.99 -6.10
C GLN A 19 -5.55 6.57 -6.11
N PRO A 20 -6.48 5.99 -6.90
CA PRO A 20 -7.90 6.36 -6.83
C PRO A 20 -8.55 5.84 -5.54
N ASP A 21 -9.64 6.50 -5.12
CA ASP A 21 -10.52 6.09 -4.03
C ASP A 21 -11.39 4.90 -4.49
N GLU A 22 -10.77 3.72 -4.47
CA GLU A 22 -11.39 2.45 -4.85
C GLU A 22 -11.01 1.36 -3.83
N VAL A 23 -11.93 0.44 -3.55
CA VAL A 23 -11.74 -0.67 -2.60
C VAL A 23 -10.44 -1.43 -2.87
N TYR A 24 -10.09 -1.61 -4.15
CA TYR A 24 -8.84 -2.26 -4.56
C TYR A 24 -7.59 -1.64 -3.94
N PHE A 25 -7.56 -0.32 -3.77
CA PHE A 25 -6.41 0.37 -3.20
C PHE A 25 -6.51 0.55 -1.68
N HIS A 26 -7.72 0.60 -1.12
CA HIS A 26 -7.89 0.82 0.31
C HIS A 26 -7.20 -0.25 1.14
N TRP A 27 -7.49 -1.52 0.91
CA TRP A 27 -6.89 -2.62 1.68
C TRP A 27 -5.37 -2.76 1.43
N GLN A 28 -4.88 -2.41 0.23
CA GLN A 28 -3.44 -2.42 -0.06
C GLN A 28 -2.72 -1.33 0.73
N VAL A 29 -3.28 -0.10 0.73
CA VAL A 29 -2.74 1.03 1.49
C VAL A 29 -2.78 0.74 2.99
N GLU A 30 -3.89 0.27 3.51
CA GLU A 30 -4.03 -0.13 4.91
C GLU A 30 -2.94 -1.13 5.33
N LEU A 31 -2.72 -2.14 4.50
CA LEU A 31 -1.78 -3.21 4.79
C LEU A 31 -0.33 -2.76 4.67
N TYR A 32 0.04 -1.96 3.64
CA TYR A 32 1.42 -1.48 3.54
C TYR A 32 1.74 -0.46 4.64
N LEU A 33 0.82 0.43 5.02
CA LEU A 33 1.04 1.37 6.12
C LEU A 33 1.25 0.63 7.46
N HIS A 34 0.45 -0.39 7.72
CA HIS A 34 0.67 -1.28 8.85
C HIS A 34 2.06 -1.94 8.79
N GLN A 35 2.46 -2.45 7.63
CA GLN A 35 3.75 -3.10 7.47
C GLN A 35 4.92 -2.10 7.62
N PHE A 36 4.81 -0.88 7.07
CA PHE A 36 5.82 0.18 7.18
C PHE A 36 5.95 0.71 8.63
N SER A 37 4.87 0.68 9.41
CA SER A 37 4.90 1.09 10.82
C SER A 37 5.91 0.27 11.63
N LYS A 38 6.13 -0.99 11.28
CA LYS A 38 7.11 -1.89 11.93
C LYS A 38 8.56 -1.42 11.74
N HIS A 39 8.82 -0.60 10.72
CA HIS A 39 10.13 0.00 10.47
C HIS A 39 10.32 1.38 11.13
N GLY A 40 9.32 1.88 11.86
CA GLY A 40 9.38 3.18 12.54
C GLY A 40 9.39 4.37 11.60
N ILE A 41 8.80 4.25 10.40
CA ILE A 41 8.75 5.29 9.36
C ILE A 41 7.34 5.82 9.07
N LEU A 42 6.32 5.37 9.80
CA LEU A 42 4.92 5.70 9.51
C LEU A 42 4.64 7.21 9.46
N ASP A 43 5.33 7.99 10.28
CA ASP A 43 5.23 9.45 10.30
C ASP A 43 5.79 10.13 9.02
N LYS A 44 6.50 9.38 8.18
CA LYS A 44 7.06 9.80 6.90
C LYS A 44 6.29 9.21 5.69
N CYS A 45 5.27 8.39 5.93
CA CYS A 45 4.49 7.76 4.88
C CYS A 45 3.26 8.59 4.54
N TYR A 46 3.08 8.88 3.26
CA TYR A 46 1.93 9.60 2.72
C TYR A 46 1.20 8.70 1.71
N ALA A 47 -0.10 8.56 1.86
CA ALA A 47 -0.95 7.93 0.88
C ALA A 47 -1.93 8.97 0.33
N VAL A 48 -1.82 9.26 -0.98
CA VAL A 48 -2.61 10.31 -1.63
C VAL A 48 -3.70 9.67 -2.47
N PHE A 49 -4.95 10.03 -2.19
CA PHE A 49 -6.12 9.46 -2.86
C PHE A 49 -6.83 10.47 -3.75
N CYS A 50 -7.41 9.98 -4.85
CA CYS A 50 -8.26 10.75 -5.74
C CYS A 50 -9.70 10.24 -5.66
N TYR A 51 -10.64 11.07 -5.16
CA TYR A 51 -12.05 10.70 -5.08
C TYR A 51 -12.88 11.38 -6.15
N LYS A 52 -13.96 10.71 -6.56
CA LYS A 52 -15.00 11.23 -7.45
C LYS A 52 -16.27 11.53 -6.62
N GLY A 53 -17.14 12.38 -7.16
CA GLY A 53 -18.36 12.76 -6.42
C GLY A 53 -18.12 13.95 -5.49
N ASP A 54 -18.99 14.10 -4.48
CA ASP A 54 -18.95 15.28 -3.60
C ASP A 54 -18.04 15.09 -2.39
N GLU A 55 -17.81 13.85 -1.97
CA GLU A 55 -16.97 13.51 -0.83
C GLU A 55 -16.25 12.17 -1.04
N PRO A 56 -15.18 11.88 -0.27
CA PRO A 56 -14.50 10.60 -0.27
C PRO A 56 -15.44 9.45 0.17
N SER A 57 -15.13 8.22 -0.27
CA SER A 57 -15.85 7.04 0.18
C SER A 57 -15.76 6.84 1.70
N GLU A 58 -16.74 6.17 2.30
CA GLU A 58 -16.73 5.87 3.74
C GLU A 58 -15.48 5.06 4.13
N GLN A 59 -15.05 4.11 3.29
CA GLN A 59 -13.82 3.35 3.53
C GLN A 59 -12.58 4.24 3.56
N LEU A 60 -12.48 5.24 2.67
CA LEU A 60 -11.38 6.18 2.70
C LEU A 60 -11.44 7.07 3.94
N LYS A 61 -12.63 7.52 4.34
CA LYS A 61 -12.81 8.28 5.58
C LYS A 61 -12.39 7.48 6.83
N GLU A 62 -12.67 6.17 6.85
CA GLU A 62 -12.20 5.27 7.93
C GLU A 62 -10.67 5.19 7.95
N LEU A 63 -10.02 5.00 6.80
CA LEU A 63 -8.57 4.99 6.70
C LEU A 63 -7.95 6.32 7.15
N MET A 64 -8.54 7.46 6.80
CA MET A 64 -8.09 8.80 7.22
C MET A 64 -8.17 8.99 8.75
N LYS A 65 -9.13 8.34 9.42
CA LYS A 65 -9.20 8.33 10.89
C LYS A 65 -8.08 7.51 11.51
N MET A 66 -7.69 6.40 10.87
CA MET A 66 -6.62 5.52 11.36
C MET A 66 -5.22 6.08 11.10
N TYR A 67 -5.02 6.76 9.96
CA TYR A 67 -3.71 7.21 9.49
C TYR A 67 -3.74 8.69 9.10
N ARG A 68 -3.14 9.54 9.91
CA ARG A 68 -3.16 11.02 9.74
C ARG A 68 -2.53 11.53 8.44
N ASN A 69 -1.65 10.75 7.79
CA ASN A 69 -0.95 11.14 6.57
C ASN A 69 -1.64 10.58 5.31
N ILE A 70 -2.89 10.18 5.40
CA ILE A 70 -3.73 9.94 4.24
C ILE A 70 -4.36 11.27 3.82
N ILE A 71 -4.09 11.65 2.59
CA ILE A 71 -4.56 12.92 2.00
C ILE A 71 -5.42 12.58 0.78
N CYS A 72 -6.49 13.34 0.56
CA CYS A 72 -7.34 13.12 -0.60
C CYS A 72 -7.64 14.42 -1.34
N TYR A 73 -7.75 14.30 -2.67
CA TYR A 73 -8.12 15.38 -3.58
C TYR A 73 -9.32 14.97 -4.44
N LYS A 74 -10.19 15.91 -4.74
CA LYS A 74 -11.30 15.68 -5.68
C LYS A 74 -10.75 15.57 -7.10
N ASP A 75 -11.22 14.57 -7.85
CA ASP A 75 -10.90 14.44 -9.27
C ASP A 75 -11.66 15.50 -10.07
N THR A 76 -10.96 16.50 -10.54
CA THR A 76 -11.53 17.60 -11.37
C THR A 76 -11.19 17.46 -12.85
N ARG A 77 -10.56 16.35 -13.27
CA ARG A 77 -10.19 16.10 -14.66
C ARG A 77 -11.44 15.77 -15.48
N LEU A 78 -11.68 16.50 -16.57
CA LEU A 78 -12.93 16.38 -17.35
C LEU A 78 -12.97 15.11 -18.20
N GLN A 79 -11.92 14.85 -18.99
CA GLN A 79 -11.83 13.65 -19.84
C GLN A 79 -10.41 13.10 -19.76
N GLN A 80 -10.31 11.83 -19.45
CA GLN A 80 -9.01 11.15 -19.35
C GLN A 80 -9.06 9.80 -20.07
N PRO A 81 -7.94 9.35 -20.64
CA PRO A 81 -7.82 7.99 -21.13
C PRO A 81 -8.15 6.98 -20.00
N LYS A 82 -8.71 5.82 -20.37
CA LYS A 82 -8.95 4.73 -19.43
C LYS A 82 -7.64 4.04 -19.00
N TYR A 83 -6.77 4.79 -18.36
CA TYR A 83 -5.48 4.34 -17.85
C TYR A 83 -5.33 4.81 -16.41
N VAL A 84 -5.54 3.87 -15.47
CA VAL A 84 -5.58 4.15 -14.02
C VAL A 84 -4.31 4.87 -13.51
N PRO A 85 -3.08 4.52 -13.94
CA PRO A 85 -1.88 5.21 -13.48
C PRO A 85 -1.83 6.71 -13.72
N LEU A 86 -2.63 7.27 -14.65
CA LEU A 86 -2.72 8.73 -14.86
C LEU A 86 -3.23 9.51 -13.65
N VAL A 87 -3.86 8.84 -12.69
CA VAL A 87 -4.28 9.50 -11.45
C VAL A 87 -3.08 9.90 -10.60
N ARG A 88 -1.99 9.15 -10.68
CA ARG A 88 -0.79 9.33 -9.84
C ARG A 88 -0.13 10.69 -10.04
N PRO A 89 0.32 11.08 -11.25
CA PRO A 89 0.94 12.39 -11.46
C PRO A 89 -0.03 13.56 -11.20
N TYR A 90 -1.33 13.39 -11.49
CA TYR A 90 -2.35 14.38 -11.14
C TYR A 90 -2.39 14.65 -9.64
N LEU A 91 -2.40 13.60 -8.82
CA LEU A 91 -2.42 13.69 -7.36
C LEU A 91 -1.11 14.25 -6.82
N LEU A 92 0.03 13.76 -7.31
CA LEU A 92 1.33 14.18 -6.84
C LEU A 92 1.62 15.66 -7.20
N LYS A 93 1.13 16.14 -8.35
CA LYS A 93 1.16 17.56 -8.67
C LYS A 93 0.46 18.42 -7.61
N GLN A 94 -0.73 18.02 -7.17
CA GLN A 94 -1.48 18.74 -6.15
C GLN A 94 -0.80 18.63 -4.79
N PHE A 95 -0.38 17.44 -4.42
CA PHE A 95 0.31 17.19 -3.17
C PHE A 95 1.57 18.06 -3.03
N PHE A 96 2.45 18.10 -4.03
CA PHE A 96 3.66 18.92 -3.96
C PHE A 96 3.41 20.41 -4.19
N LYS A 97 2.24 20.81 -4.68
CA LYS A 97 1.81 22.21 -4.66
C LYS A 97 1.47 22.66 -3.23
N ASP A 98 0.78 21.80 -2.47
CA ASP A 98 0.37 22.07 -1.09
C ASP A 98 1.51 21.85 -0.07
N HIS A 99 2.48 20.97 -0.41
CA HIS A 99 3.59 20.54 0.45
C HIS A 99 4.94 20.63 -0.29
N PRO A 100 5.36 21.82 -0.76
CA PRO A 100 6.58 21.95 -1.57
C PRO A 100 7.86 21.58 -0.81
N GLU A 101 7.86 21.70 0.52
CA GLU A 101 8.99 21.35 1.39
C GLU A 101 9.30 19.85 1.41
N LEU A 102 8.34 18.98 1.03
CA LEU A 102 8.49 17.53 1.04
C LEU A 102 9.17 16.97 -0.21
N GLY A 103 9.42 17.77 -1.23
CA GLY A 103 10.01 17.35 -2.50
C GLY A 103 11.51 17.04 -2.48
N LYS A 104 12.23 17.24 -1.36
CA LYS A 104 13.70 17.07 -1.29
C LYS A 104 14.18 15.65 -1.55
N SER A 105 13.53 14.67 -0.96
CA SER A 105 13.85 13.25 -1.11
C SER A 105 12.58 12.43 -0.98
N VAL A 106 12.14 11.84 -2.08
CA VAL A 106 10.82 11.21 -2.20
C VAL A 106 10.98 9.76 -2.64
N PHE A 107 10.63 8.81 -1.78
CA PHE A 107 10.49 7.42 -2.18
C PHE A 107 9.07 7.21 -2.69
N TYR A 108 8.92 7.32 -4.02
CA TYR A 108 7.67 7.10 -4.72
C TYR A 108 7.51 5.62 -5.06
N HIS A 109 6.36 5.04 -4.71
CA HIS A 109 6.11 3.60 -4.84
C HIS A 109 4.64 3.28 -5.10
N ASP A 110 4.38 2.06 -5.57
CA ASP A 110 3.03 1.52 -5.69
C ASP A 110 2.43 1.15 -4.33
N SER A 111 1.09 1.10 -4.22
CA SER A 111 0.38 0.74 -2.98
C SER A 111 0.52 -0.74 -2.59
N ASP A 112 1.03 -1.58 -3.46
CA ASP A 112 1.11 -3.03 -3.31
C ASP A 112 2.54 -3.53 -3.07
N ILE A 113 3.36 -2.72 -2.38
CA ILE A 113 4.69 -3.13 -1.93
C ILE A 113 4.75 -3.33 -0.42
N PHE A 114 5.68 -4.20 0.01
CA PHE A 114 6.14 -4.26 1.40
C PHE A 114 7.63 -3.98 1.47
N LEU A 115 8.04 -3.33 2.55
CA LEU A 115 9.44 -3.26 2.95
C LEU A 115 9.72 -4.47 3.85
N VAL A 116 10.21 -5.58 3.28
CA VAL A 116 10.60 -6.78 4.03
C VAL A 116 11.68 -6.39 5.05
N ASN A 117 12.65 -5.60 4.60
CA ASN A 117 13.60 -4.88 5.43
C ASN A 117 13.63 -3.43 4.98
N LEU A 118 13.99 -2.52 5.89
CA LEU A 118 14.20 -1.13 5.51
C LEU A 118 15.48 -1.02 4.65
N PRO A 119 15.40 -0.62 3.36
CA PRO A 119 16.57 -0.41 2.53
C PRO A 119 17.55 0.57 3.19
N LYS A 120 18.84 0.38 3.01
CA LYS A 120 19.88 1.27 3.55
C LYS A 120 19.91 2.61 2.83
N PHE A 121 18.88 3.41 3.04
CA PHE A 121 18.72 4.72 2.39
C PHE A 121 19.88 5.69 2.66
N GLU A 122 20.63 5.50 3.74
CA GLU A 122 21.85 6.30 3.99
C GLU A 122 22.91 6.17 2.90
N LEU A 123 22.88 5.10 2.10
CA LEU A 123 23.77 4.91 0.94
C LEU A 123 23.35 5.73 -0.28
N MET A 124 22.10 6.20 -0.30
CA MET A 124 21.46 6.84 -1.44
C MET A 124 21.08 8.31 -1.20
N LEU A 125 21.17 8.78 0.05
CA LEU A 125 20.72 10.13 0.43
C LEU A 125 21.86 11.16 0.45
N GLY A 126 23.10 10.73 0.22
CA GLY A 126 24.28 11.61 0.31
C GLY A 126 24.60 12.42 -0.94
N ASP A 127 23.97 12.14 -2.08
CA ASP A 127 24.18 12.83 -3.37
C ASP A 127 22.86 13.32 -3.98
N THR A 128 22.94 13.80 -5.23
CA THR A 128 21.78 14.34 -5.98
C THR A 128 21.16 13.33 -6.94
N SER A 129 21.71 12.12 -7.08
CA SER A 129 21.19 11.11 -8.00
C SER A 129 19.83 10.56 -7.54
N GLY A 130 18.95 10.28 -8.48
CA GLY A 130 17.79 9.42 -8.26
C GLY A 130 18.20 7.96 -8.19
N TYR A 131 17.53 7.16 -7.35
CA TYR A 131 17.81 5.75 -7.20
C TYR A 131 16.57 4.92 -7.52
N LEU A 132 16.73 3.82 -8.23
CA LEU A 132 15.64 3.08 -8.85
C LEU A 132 15.77 1.58 -8.60
N SER A 133 14.61 0.90 -8.58
CA SER A 133 14.56 -0.55 -8.71
C SER A 133 14.91 -0.98 -10.14
N ASP A 134 15.46 -2.17 -10.28
CA ASP A 134 15.84 -2.76 -11.56
C ASP A 134 14.63 -3.26 -12.34
N THR A 135 14.28 -2.54 -13.38
CA THR A 135 13.22 -2.90 -14.34
C THR A 135 13.69 -2.73 -15.80
N ILE A 136 15.02 -2.71 -16.02
CA ILE A 136 15.64 -2.51 -17.34
C ILE A 136 15.03 -3.41 -18.41
N SER A 137 14.74 -4.67 -18.04
CA SER A 137 14.31 -5.71 -18.97
C SER A 137 13.01 -5.39 -19.72
N TYR A 138 12.20 -4.45 -19.24
CA TYR A 138 10.92 -4.10 -19.85
C TYR A 138 10.64 -2.59 -19.99
N ILE A 139 11.59 -1.72 -19.56
CA ILE A 139 11.48 -0.27 -19.80
C ILE A 139 12.75 0.34 -20.42
N GLY A 140 13.86 -0.40 -20.53
CA GLY A 140 15.10 0.08 -21.12
C GLY A 140 15.03 0.24 -22.64
N TYR A 141 16.02 0.92 -23.19
CA TYR A 141 16.15 1.13 -24.67
C TYR A 141 16.19 -0.20 -25.44
N LYS A 142 16.94 -1.21 -24.95
CA LYS A 142 17.02 -2.53 -25.60
C LYS A 142 15.66 -3.21 -25.72
N TYR A 143 14.81 -3.07 -24.70
CA TYR A 143 13.44 -3.55 -24.77
C TYR A 143 12.64 -2.81 -25.86
N LEU A 144 12.71 -1.47 -25.90
CA LEU A 144 12.01 -0.66 -26.91
C LEU A 144 12.52 -0.95 -28.33
N LYS A 145 13.83 -1.16 -28.49
CA LYS A 145 14.43 -1.60 -29.76
C LYS A 145 13.86 -2.94 -30.22
N THR A 146 13.76 -3.90 -29.29
CA THR A 146 13.16 -5.22 -29.58
C THR A 146 11.67 -5.09 -29.95
N CYS A 147 10.94 -4.19 -29.29
CA CYS A 147 9.55 -3.90 -29.67
C CYS A 147 9.47 -3.29 -31.07
N SER A 148 10.30 -2.28 -31.37
CA SER A 148 10.36 -1.66 -32.71
C SER A 148 10.64 -2.69 -33.82
N ALA A 149 11.60 -3.60 -33.60
CA ALA A 149 11.91 -4.68 -34.53
C ALA A 149 10.69 -5.59 -34.79
N ARG A 150 9.95 -5.99 -33.73
CA ARG A 150 8.72 -6.81 -33.88
C ARG A 150 7.65 -6.12 -34.73
N TYR A 151 7.48 -4.79 -34.57
CA TYR A 151 6.57 -4.02 -35.42
C TYR A 151 7.05 -3.98 -36.86
N LYS A 152 8.34 -3.73 -37.10
CA LYS A 152 8.93 -3.70 -38.44
C LYS A 152 8.82 -5.04 -39.15
N ASP A 153 9.04 -6.17 -38.46
CA ASP A 153 8.92 -7.51 -39.04
C ASP A 153 7.53 -7.76 -39.62
N LYS A 154 6.48 -7.21 -38.98
CA LYS A 154 5.08 -7.33 -39.45
C LYS A 154 4.67 -6.21 -40.39
N HIS A 155 5.30 -5.06 -40.32
CA HIS A 155 5.02 -3.86 -41.11
C HIS A 155 6.34 -3.34 -41.72
N PRO A 156 6.88 -3.97 -42.78
CA PRO A 156 8.22 -3.67 -43.34
C PRO A 156 8.44 -2.24 -43.81
N SER A 157 7.36 -1.49 -44.07
CA SER A 157 7.42 -0.07 -44.45
C SER A 157 7.81 0.86 -43.27
N LEU A 158 7.78 0.37 -42.02
CA LEU A 158 8.22 1.14 -40.87
C LEU A 158 9.75 1.32 -40.92
N PRO A 159 10.27 2.49 -40.52
CA PRO A 159 11.70 2.69 -40.29
C PRO A 159 12.26 1.78 -39.19
N ASP A 160 13.57 1.64 -39.13
CA ASP A 160 14.25 1.03 -37.98
C ASP A 160 14.00 1.88 -36.74
N ASP A 161 13.79 1.20 -35.59
CA ASP A 161 13.54 1.85 -34.31
C ASP A 161 12.34 2.83 -34.30
N ASP A 162 11.39 2.72 -35.26
CA ASP A 162 10.28 3.69 -35.44
C ASP A 162 9.50 3.94 -34.14
N LEU A 163 9.04 2.90 -33.47
CA LEU A 163 8.31 3.04 -32.18
C LEU A 163 9.12 3.85 -31.17
N PHE A 164 10.40 3.49 -30.97
CA PHE A 164 11.27 4.17 -30.02
C PHE A 164 11.49 5.63 -30.38
N ILE A 165 11.80 5.93 -31.66
CA ILE A 165 12.01 7.30 -32.12
C ILE A 165 10.74 8.14 -31.95
N GLN A 166 9.58 7.58 -32.28
CA GLN A 166 8.33 8.31 -32.10
C GLN A 166 7.98 8.53 -30.61
N MET A 167 8.26 7.58 -29.74
CA MET A 167 8.14 7.80 -28.29
C MET A 167 9.05 8.94 -27.82
N CYS A 168 10.29 9.00 -28.30
CA CYS A 168 11.21 10.10 -27.99
C CYS A 168 10.68 11.45 -28.48
N ASN A 169 10.12 11.51 -29.69
CA ASN A 169 9.53 12.71 -30.24
C ASN A 169 8.33 13.20 -29.43
N ILE A 170 7.41 12.29 -29.02
CA ILE A 170 6.26 12.63 -28.20
C ILE A 170 6.70 13.14 -26.81
N MET A 171 7.77 12.59 -26.28
CA MET A 171 8.33 12.98 -24.99
C MET A 171 9.27 14.17 -25.06
N GLU A 172 9.57 14.68 -26.27
CA GLU A 172 10.56 15.75 -26.49
C GLU A 172 11.90 15.45 -25.79
N ILE A 173 12.39 14.21 -25.95
CA ILE A 173 13.67 13.75 -25.39
C ILE A 173 14.59 13.25 -26.49
N GLU A 174 15.87 13.60 -26.40
CA GLU A 174 16.86 13.13 -27.37
C GLU A 174 17.02 11.60 -27.29
N PRO A 175 16.86 10.88 -28.43
CA PRO A 175 17.01 9.41 -28.44
C PRO A 175 18.37 8.94 -27.90
N GLU A 176 19.42 9.71 -28.16
CA GLU A 176 20.76 9.39 -27.69
C GLU A 176 20.88 9.45 -26.16
N LEU A 177 20.21 10.39 -25.52
CA LEU A 177 20.15 10.45 -24.05
C LEU A 177 19.53 9.17 -23.46
N VAL A 178 18.45 8.66 -24.08
CA VAL A 178 17.80 7.41 -23.63
C VAL A 178 18.71 6.21 -23.83
N LYS A 179 19.41 6.13 -24.97
CA LYS A 179 20.38 5.06 -25.26
C LYS A 179 21.54 5.06 -24.27
N GLN A 180 22.13 6.22 -23.97
CA GLN A 180 23.24 6.37 -23.02
C GLN A 180 22.82 5.99 -21.58
N ASN A 181 21.56 6.17 -21.26
CA ASN A 181 20.99 5.85 -19.95
C ASN A 181 20.40 4.43 -19.86
N GLU A 182 20.69 3.52 -20.81
CA GLU A 182 20.19 2.14 -20.79
C GLU A 182 20.38 1.48 -19.42
N THR A 183 21.60 1.47 -18.89
CA THR A 183 21.93 0.83 -17.60
C THR A 183 21.39 1.59 -16.38
N LYS A 184 20.75 2.72 -16.59
CA LYS A 184 20.16 3.59 -15.58
C LYS A 184 18.63 3.59 -15.65
N SER A 185 18.06 2.75 -16.53
CA SER A 185 16.61 2.64 -16.74
C SER A 185 16.01 1.71 -15.69
N GLY A 186 15.22 2.26 -14.80
CA GLY A 186 14.58 1.53 -13.71
C GLY A 186 13.25 2.15 -13.32
N GLY A 187 12.56 1.53 -12.37
CA GLY A 187 11.26 2.04 -11.93
C GLY A 187 10.50 1.11 -11.01
N ALA A 188 9.19 1.30 -10.94
CA ALA A 188 8.27 0.74 -9.97
C ALA A 188 8.47 1.32 -8.55
N GLN A 189 9.71 1.42 -8.05
CA GLN A 189 10.08 2.17 -6.86
C GLN A 189 11.19 3.16 -7.22
N TYR A 190 11.01 4.42 -6.80
CA TYR A 190 11.87 5.54 -7.16
C TYR A 190 12.24 6.33 -5.92
N LEU A 191 13.52 6.54 -5.64
CA LEU A 191 13.97 7.59 -4.75
C LEU A 191 14.36 8.80 -5.58
N LEU A 192 13.43 9.73 -5.77
CA LEU A 192 13.62 10.97 -6.52
C LEU A 192 14.10 12.09 -5.60
N LYS A 193 14.87 13.02 -6.16
CA LYS A 193 15.44 14.16 -5.43
C LYS A 193 15.02 15.48 -6.05
N ASN A 194 14.72 16.46 -5.20
CA ASN A 194 14.42 17.82 -5.61
C ASN A 194 13.33 17.92 -6.67
N ILE A 195 12.23 17.20 -6.46
CA ILE A 195 11.05 17.23 -7.32
C ILE A 195 9.97 18.14 -6.70
N ASP A 196 9.17 18.74 -7.55
CA ASP A 196 8.11 19.66 -7.17
C ASP A 196 6.81 19.42 -7.97
N SER A 197 5.83 20.28 -7.78
CA SER A 197 4.57 20.26 -8.51
C SER A 197 4.77 20.41 -10.02
N SER A 198 5.76 21.20 -10.47
CA SER A 198 6.02 21.44 -11.91
C SER A 198 6.57 20.20 -12.60
N TYR A 199 7.38 19.41 -11.92
CA TYR A 199 7.82 18.10 -12.39
C TYR A 199 6.63 17.16 -12.64
N TRP A 200 5.73 17.05 -11.66
CA TRP A 200 4.56 16.18 -11.78
C TRP A 200 3.54 16.68 -12.79
N GLU A 201 3.47 18.00 -13.05
CA GLU A 201 2.67 18.54 -14.13
C GLU A 201 3.18 18.09 -15.49
N LYS A 202 4.50 18.08 -15.70
CA LYS A 202 5.12 17.56 -16.93
C LYS A 202 4.85 16.05 -17.04
N VAL A 203 5.04 15.27 -15.97
CA VAL A 203 4.75 13.84 -15.95
C VAL A 203 3.28 13.58 -16.30
N GLU A 204 2.33 14.34 -15.79
CA GLU A 204 0.91 14.19 -16.14
C GLU A 204 0.66 14.42 -17.63
N LYS A 205 1.11 15.55 -18.18
CA LYS A 205 0.93 15.91 -19.61
C LYS A 205 1.55 14.88 -20.53
N SER A 206 2.79 14.51 -20.26
CA SER A 206 3.55 13.55 -21.08
C SER A 206 2.97 12.14 -20.98
N SER A 207 2.43 11.73 -19.80
CA SER A 207 1.77 10.43 -19.66
C SER A 207 0.51 10.32 -20.53
N ILE A 208 -0.29 11.38 -20.61
CA ILE A 208 -1.47 11.42 -21.48
C ILE A 208 -1.05 11.32 -22.95
N ALA A 209 -0.07 12.12 -23.35
CA ALA A 209 0.41 12.15 -24.73
C ALA A 209 0.99 10.80 -25.15
N LEU A 210 1.90 10.25 -24.35
CA LEU A 210 2.56 8.97 -24.66
C LEU A 210 1.57 7.80 -24.65
N TYR A 211 0.66 7.73 -23.67
CA TYR A 211 -0.35 6.67 -23.63
C TYR A 211 -1.25 6.69 -24.85
N ASN A 212 -1.76 7.88 -25.25
CA ASN A 212 -2.59 8.03 -26.44
C ASN A 212 -1.81 7.65 -27.71
N PHE A 213 -0.56 8.07 -27.82
CA PHE A 213 0.30 7.67 -28.92
C PHE A 213 0.42 6.14 -29.00
N LEU A 214 0.78 5.48 -27.89
CA LEU A 214 0.98 4.03 -27.85
C LEU A 214 -0.31 3.28 -28.22
N LYS A 215 -1.48 3.72 -27.73
CA LYS A 215 -2.76 3.11 -28.08
C LYS A 215 -3.10 3.28 -29.57
N ASN A 216 -2.84 4.45 -30.13
CA ASN A 216 -3.04 4.70 -31.56
C ASN A 216 -2.04 3.89 -32.40
N TYR A 217 -0.79 3.76 -31.94
CA TYR A 217 0.24 2.97 -32.61
C TYR A 217 -0.12 1.48 -32.64
N GLU A 218 -0.56 0.92 -31.50
CA GLU A 218 -1.08 -0.46 -31.41
C GLU A 218 -2.25 -0.71 -32.39
N ALA A 219 -3.20 0.22 -32.44
CA ALA A 219 -4.36 0.11 -33.32
C ALA A 219 -3.99 0.21 -34.82
N LYS A 220 -3.03 1.08 -35.15
CA LYS A 220 -2.57 1.29 -36.52
C LYS A 220 -1.70 0.13 -37.03
N TYR A 221 -0.90 -0.46 -36.15
CA TYR A 221 0.07 -1.51 -36.45
C TYR A 221 -0.17 -2.75 -35.58
N PRO A 222 -1.21 -3.57 -35.89
CA PRO A 222 -1.55 -4.71 -35.06
C PRO A 222 -0.49 -5.82 -35.16
N ILE A 223 -0.03 -6.30 -34.01
CA ILE A 223 0.90 -7.44 -33.85
C ILE A 223 0.48 -8.33 -32.67
N ALA A 224 1.01 -9.55 -32.58
CA ALA A 224 0.67 -10.46 -31.50
C ALA A 224 1.15 -10.02 -30.11
N HIS A 225 2.32 -9.36 -30.06
CA HIS A 225 2.96 -8.91 -28.82
C HIS A 225 3.33 -7.45 -28.90
N HIS A 226 2.39 -6.60 -28.51
CA HIS A 226 2.59 -5.14 -28.46
C HIS A 226 3.63 -4.75 -27.38
N VAL A 227 4.08 -3.50 -27.46
CA VAL A 227 4.81 -2.86 -26.35
C VAL A 227 3.93 -2.84 -25.08
N GLN A 228 4.55 -2.90 -23.93
CA GLN A 228 3.80 -2.93 -22.65
C GLN A 228 3.25 -1.55 -22.30
N THR A 229 2.17 -1.13 -22.98
CA THR A 229 1.54 0.19 -22.83
C THR A 229 1.16 0.51 -21.37
N TRP A 230 0.94 -0.51 -20.52
CA TRP A 230 0.70 -0.32 -19.09
C TRP A 230 1.90 0.31 -18.36
N ALA A 231 3.11 0.22 -18.90
CA ALA A 231 4.33 0.82 -18.33
C ALA A 231 4.54 2.28 -18.72
N THR A 232 3.58 2.93 -19.37
CA THR A 232 3.71 4.32 -19.87
C THR A 232 4.18 5.27 -18.77
N ASP A 233 3.58 5.23 -17.59
CA ASP A 233 3.95 6.10 -16.48
C ASP A 233 5.41 5.88 -16.03
N MET A 234 5.93 4.66 -16.14
CA MET A 234 7.31 4.35 -15.78
C MET A 234 8.32 5.05 -16.73
N TRP A 235 8.09 5.00 -18.04
CA TRP A 235 8.93 5.75 -18.99
C TRP A 235 8.82 7.24 -18.75
N VAL A 236 7.63 7.75 -18.53
CA VAL A 236 7.41 9.19 -18.38
C VAL A 236 8.07 9.73 -17.10
N VAL A 237 7.87 9.08 -15.95
CA VAL A 237 8.54 9.47 -14.70
C VAL A 237 10.07 9.51 -14.89
N LEU A 238 10.63 8.49 -15.54
CA LEU A 238 12.06 8.38 -15.73
C LEU A 238 12.59 9.43 -16.72
N TRP A 239 11.96 9.56 -17.90
CA TRP A 239 12.44 10.44 -18.96
C TRP A 239 12.26 11.91 -18.62
N GLU A 240 11.15 12.31 -17.97
CA GLU A 240 11.00 13.68 -17.45
C GLU A 240 12.05 14.01 -16.39
N TYR A 241 12.45 13.03 -15.57
CA TYR A 241 13.51 13.22 -14.59
C TYR A 241 14.88 13.45 -15.25
N TRP A 242 15.18 12.73 -16.35
CA TRP A 242 16.40 12.94 -17.15
C TRP A 242 16.40 14.27 -17.91
N LYS A 243 15.25 14.72 -18.43
CA LYS A 243 15.11 16.03 -19.09
C LYS A 243 15.43 17.20 -18.17
N LEU A 244 15.33 17.03 -16.87
CA LEU A 244 15.76 18.01 -15.87
C LEU A 244 17.29 17.98 -15.61
N GLY A 245 18.04 17.15 -16.33
CA GLY A 245 19.48 16.97 -16.14
C GLY A 245 19.85 16.07 -14.95
N ASN A 246 18.88 15.40 -14.34
CA ASN A 246 19.13 14.50 -13.23
C ASN A 246 19.73 13.17 -13.68
N ASN A 247 20.65 12.63 -12.87
CA ASN A 247 21.18 11.28 -13.06
C ASN A 247 20.33 10.26 -12.30
N THR A 248 20.30 9.02 -12.80
CA THR A 248 19.68 7.88 -12.08
C THR A 248 20.65 6.72 -11.93
N VAL A 249 20.43 5.92 -10.89
CA VAL A 249 21.25 4.75 -10.54
C VAL A 249 20.32 3.61 -10.14
N ILE A 250 20.49 2.43 -10.74
CA ILE A 250 19.84 1.22 -10.24
C ILE A 250 20.64 0.75 -9.03
N HIS A 251 19.96 0.57 -7.89
CA HIS A 251 20.62 0.25 -6.64
C HIS A 251 20.12 -1.08 -6.05
N ASP A 252 21.05 -1.90 -5.58
CA ASP A 252 20.76 -3.25 -5.06
C ASP A 252 19.81 -3.24 -3.87
N GLU A 253 19.87 -2.23 -3.00
CA GLU A 253 18.95 -2.07 -1.87
C GLU A 253 17.49 -1.89 -2.31
N LEU A 254 17.24 -1.42 -3.54
CA LEU A 254 15.90 -1.23 -4.10
C LEU A 254 15.44 -2.39 -4.98
N LYS A 255 16.26 -3.43 -5.17
CA LYS A 255 15.82 -4.65 -5.86
C LYS A 255 14.69 -5.30 -5.08
N PHE A 256 13.68 -5.76 -5.79
CA PHE A 256 12.49 -6.33 -5.18
C PHE A 256 12.25 -7.79 -5.62
N SER A 257 11.51 -8.51 -4.80
CA SER A 257 10.93 -9.81 -5.13
C SER A 257 9.56 -9.61 -5.76
N TRP A 258 9.30 -10.34 -6.84
CA TRP A 258 8.00 -10.37 -7.50
C TRP A 258 7.04 -11.34 -6.79
N ALA A 259 5.75 -11.11 -6.97
CA ALA A 259 4.72 -12.06 -6.51
C ALA A 259 4.81 -13.44 -7.19
N THR A 260 5.47 -13.53 -8.34
CA THR A 260 5.72 -14.77 -9.07
C THR A 260 6.96 -15.52 -8.62
N ASP A 261 7.79 -14.93 -7.78
CA ASP A 261 9.04 -15.52 -7.32
C ASP A 261 8.84 -16.65 -6.30
N PRO A 262 9.83 -17.57 -6.18
CA PRO A 262 9.91 -18.45 -5.03
C PRO A 262 10.07 -17.65 -3.72
N VAL A 263 9.56 -18.21 -2.61
CA VAL A 263 9.60 -17.58 -1.27
C VAL A 263 11.03 -17.18 -0.83
N GLY A 264 12.06 -17.94 -1.25
CA GLY A 264 13.44 -17.59 -0.95
C GLY A 264 13.89 -16.22 -1.48
N ASN A 265 13.28 -15.73 -2.56
CA ASN A 265 13.56 -14.39 -3.08
C ASN A 265 12.94 -13.29 -2.21
N TYR A 266 11.78 -13.54 -1.61
CA TYR A 266 11.18 -12.62 -0.64
C TYR A 266 12.17 -12.27 0.48
N PHE A 267 12.80 -13.25 1.08
CA PHE A 267 13.75 -13.04 2.19
C PHE A 267 15.11 -12.47 1.77
N LYS A 268 15.46 -12.58 0.47
CA LYS A 268 16.74 -12.04 -0.07
C LYS A 268 16.65 -10.58 -0.48
N ARG A 269 15.45 -10.01 -0.56
CA ARG A 269 15.19 -8.64 -1.02
C ARG A 269 14.65 -7.78 0.10
N ASN A 270 14.95 -6.49 0.04
CA ASN A 270 14.38 -5.54 1.01
C ASN A 270 12.94 -5.16 0.67
N ILE A 271 12.56 -5.30 -0.59
CA ILE A 271 11.24 -4.94 -1.09
C ILE A 271 10.56 -6.17 -1.69
N PHE A 272 9.30 -6.35 -1.38
CA PHE A 272 8.40 -7.25 -2.10
C PHE A 272 7.37 -6.43 -2.87
N HIS A 273 7.12 -6.78 -4.13
CA HIS A 273 6.13 -6.12 -4.98
C HIS A 273 5.08 -7.14 -5.44
N LEU A 274 3.83 -6.92 -5.07
CA LEU A 274 2.70 -7.80 -5.38
C LEU A 274 2.24 -7.62 -6.84
N ALA A 275 3.17 -7.82 -7.77
CA ALA A 275 2.94 -7.69 -9.21
C ALA A 275 3.32 -8.98 -9.95
N GLY A 276 2.80 -9.15 -11.18
CA GLY A 276 3.14 -10.25 -12.09
C GLY A 276 2.19 -11.45 -12.07
N VAL A 277 1.43 -11.69 -10.98
CA VAL A 277 0.39 -12.73 -10.95
C VAL A 277 -0.86 -12.25 -11.70
N ASN A 278 -1.41 -13.10 -12.54
CA ASN A 278 -2.65 -12.88 -13.28
C ASN A 278 -3.58 -14.09 -13.14
N ALA A 279 -4.79 -14.01 -13.71
CA ALA A 279 -5.79 -15.08 -13.59
C ALA A 279 -5.30 -16.45 -14.05
N ASN A 280 -4.42 -16.51 -15.06
CA ASN A 280 -3.89 -17.77 -15.61
C ASN A 280 -2.76 -18.36 -14.75
N THR A 281 -2.09 -17.55 -13.93
CA THR A 281 -0.94 -17.97 -13.10
C THR A 281 -1.26 -18.03 -11.61
N ALA A 282 -2.52 -17.78 -11.22
CA ALA A 282 -2.97 -17.66 -9.83
C ALA A 282 -3.18 -19.01 -9.11
N LYS A 283 -2.97 -20.15 -9.77
CA LYS A 283 -3.35 -21.49 -9.25
C LYS A 283 -2.93 -21.72 -7.78
N ASP A 284 -1.71 -21.35 -7.45
CA ASP A 284 -1.09 -21.57 -6.13
C ASP A 284 -0.49 -20.26 -5.54
N LYS A 285 -0.95 -19.11 -6.05
CA LYS A 285 -0.46 -17.77 -5.69
C LYS A 285 -1.62 -16.84 -5.36
N PHE A 286 -1.35 -15.86 -4.52
CA PHE A 286 -2.32 -14.80 -4.28
C PHE A 286 -2.43 -13.87 -5.50
N TYR A 287 -3.64 -13.74 -6.03
CA TYR A 287 -3.94 -12.84 -7.14
C TYR A 287 -4.80 -11.66 -6.67
N LYS A 288 -4.18 -10.51 -6.49
CA LYS A 288 -4.86 -9.28 -6.04
C LYS A 288 -6.00 -8.83 -6.96
N GLY A 289 -5.97 -9.21 -8.26
CA GLY A 289 -7.02 -8.87 -9.22
C GLY A 289 -8.39 -9.45 -8.91
N GLN A 290 -8.50 -10.50 -8.08
CA GLN A 290 -9.77 -11.03 -7.57
C GLN A 290 -10.45 -10.08 -6.57
N TYR A 291 -9.70 -9.15 -6.01
CA TYR A 291 -10.14 -8.22 -4.97
C TYR A 291 -10.30 -6.78 -5.48
N LYS A 292 -10.58 -6.60 -6.80
CA LYS A 292 -10.82 -5.27 -7.38
C LYS A 292 -12.00 -4.53 -6.74
N ASN A 293 -13.07 -5.27 -6.43
CA ASN A 293 -14.30 -4.73 -5.86
C ASN A 293 -14.58 -5.26 -4.44
N LYS A 294 -13.59 -5.86 -3.80
CA LYS A 294 -13.69 -6.48 -2.49
C LYS A 294 -12.47 -6.12 -1.65
N ASN A 295 -12.65 -5.99 -0.35
CA ASN A 295 -11.55 -5.80 0.58
C ASN A 295 -11.00 -7.16 0.99
N ALA A 296 -9.77 -7.50 0.59
CA ALA A 296 -9.15 -8.80 0.86
C ALA A 296 -9.02 -9.11 2.37
N ILE A 297 -8.83 -8.07 3.19
CA ILE A 297 -8.76 -8.21 4.66
C ILE A 297 -10.12 -8.61 5.21
N LYS A 298 -11.20 -7.90 4.81
CA LYS A 298 -12.57 -8.19 5.25
C LYS A 298 -13.07 -9.54 4.75
N GLU A 299 -12.72 -9.94 3.53
CA GLU A 299 -13.06 -11.28 2.99
C GLU A 299 -12.40 -12.39 3.82
N TYR A 300 -11.11 -12.23 4.18
CA TYR A 300 -10.44 -13.18 5.09
C TYR A 300 -11.05 -13.22 6.48
N MET A 301 -11.46 -12.08 7.03
CA MET A 301 -12.16 -12.03 8.33
C MET A 301 -13.49 -12.75 8.30
N ALA A 302 -14.17 -12.80 7.15
CA ALA A 302 -15.44 -13.52 6.95
C ALA A 302 -15.22 -15.02 6.72
N ASP A 303 -14.15 -15.41 6.02
CA ASP A 303 -13.77 -16.79 5.74
C ASP A 303 -12.24 -16.92 5.75
N ASN A 304 -11.70 -17.47 6.83
CA ASN A 304 -10.25 -17.60 7.03
C ASN A 304 -9.58 -18.63 6.13
N SER A 305 -10.33 -19.42 5.38
CA SER A 305 -9.84 -20.47 4.45
C SER A 305 -9.54 -19.94 3.04
N ILE A 306 -9.97 -18.73 2.69
CA ILE A 306 -9.89 -18.21 1.29
C ILE A 306 -8.49 -18.17 0.70
N PHE A 307 -7.44 -18.18 1.53
CA PHE A 307 -6.05 -18.14 1.11
C PHE A 307 -5.31 -19.48 1.29
N ASP A 308 -5.98 -20.57 1.64
CA ASP A 308 -5.32 -21.86 1.90
C ASP A 308 -4.74 -22.51 0.64
N HIS A 309 -5.18 -22.05 -0.54
CA HIS A 309 -4.62 -22.47 -1.83
C HIS A 309 -3.24 -21.88 -2.12
N VAL A 310 -2.80 -20.83 -1.36
CA VAL A 310 -1.52 -20.17 -1.60
C VAL A 310 -0.37 -21.02 -1.07
N SER A 311 0.50 -21.48 -1.98
CA SER A 311 1.62 -22.35 -1.62
C SER A 311 2.68 -21.63 -0.78
N PRO A 312 3.19 -22.27 0.29
CA PRO A 312 4.29 -21.71 1.10
C PRO A 312 5.61 -21.58 0.33
N ASN A 313 5.72 -22.18 -0.85
CA ASN A 313 6.91 -22.05 -1.71
C ASN A 313 6.93 -20.75 -2.53
N ASN A 314 5.85 -19.98 -2.54
CA ASN A 314 5.73 -18.75 -3.31
C ASN A 314 5.91 -17.50 -2.42
N ALA A 315 6.49 -16.45 -2.99
CA ALA A 315 6.67 -15.17 -2.30
C ALA A 315 5.34 -14.53 -1.82
N THR A 316 4.23 -14.78 -2.53
CA THR A 316 2.89 -14.31 -2.11
C THR A 316 2.41 -14.93 -0.80
N TYR A 317 2.95 -16.06 -0.37
CA TYR A 317 2.61 -16.67 0.91
C TYR A 317 2.96 -15.74 2.09
N GLU A 318 4.15 -15.14 2.05
CA GLU A 318 4.59 -14.18 3.09
C GLU A 318 3.73 -12.92 3.11
N TYR A 319 3.28 -12.45 1.93
CA TYR A 319 2.32 -11.35 1.85
C TYR A 319 1.00 -11.70 2.55
N ILE A 320 0.47 -12.89 2.27
CA ILE A 320 -0.76 -13.39 2.90
C ILE A 320 -0.57 -13.63 4.41
N ALA A 321 0.60 -14.09 4.85
CA ALA A 321 0.90 -14.23 6.27
C ALA A 321 0.81 -12.88 7.02
N VAL A 322 1.31 -11.80 6.40
CA VAL A 322 1.16 -10.44 6.96
C VAL A 322 -0.31 -10.01 6.98
N LEU A 323 -1.07 -10.26 5.89
CA LEU A 323 -2.50 -9.93 5.82
C LEU A 323 -3.31 -10.70 6.88
N LYS A 324 -3.11 -12.01 6.98
CA LYS A 324 -3.76 -12.87 7.99
C LYS A 324 -3.48 -12.33 9.40
N LYS A 325 -2.20 -12.11 9.72
CA LYS A 325 -1.81 -11.56 11.04
C LYS A 325 -2.41 -10.19 11.32
N TYR A 326 -2.49 -9.32 10.32
CA TYR A 326 -3.13 -8.01 10.46
C TYR A 326 -4.63 -8.15 10.72
N ALA A 327 -5.32 -8.98 9.95
CA ALA A 327 -6.74 -9.23 10.09
C ALA A 327 -7.07 -9.87 11.47
N ASP A 328 -6.30 -10.88 11.88
CA ASP A 328 -6.48 -11.56 13.17
C ASP A 328 -6.29 -10.58 14.34
N ASN A 329 -5.28 -9.69 14.27
CA ASN A 329 -5.09 -8.65 15.27
C ASN A 329 -6.26 -7.65 15.30
N ASN A 330 -6.87 -7.34 14.14
CA ASN A 330 -8.03 -6.46 14.07
C ASN A 330 -9.33 -7.15 14.50
N LEU A 331 -9.42 -8.47 14.33
CA LEU A 331 -10.50 -9.28 14.94
C LEU A 331 -10.36 -9.31 16.47
N THR A 332 -9.12 -9.24 16.98
CA THR A 332 -8.79 -9.23 18.41
C THR A 332 -8.54 -7.83 18.96
N ASN A 333 -8.85 -6.75 18.22
CA ASN A 333 -8.82 -5.38 18.74
C ASN A 333 -9.93 -5.17 19.76
N GLU A 334 -9.79 -5.91 20.83
CA GLU A 334 -10.44 -5.60 22.08
C GLU A 334 -9.95 -4.21 22.51
N PRO A 335 -10.85 -3.25 22.75
CA PRO A 335 -10.44 -1.91 23.12
C PRO A 335 -9.63 -1.95 24.41
N ASP A 336 -8.57 -1.13 24.51
CA ASP A 336 -7.80 -1.02 25.75
C ASP A 336 -8.65 -0.47 26.90
N CYS A 337 -9.66 0.34 26.58
CA CYS A 337 -10.62 0.87 27.53
C CYS A 337 -12.02 0.95 26.94
N PHE A 338 -13.04 0.70 27.74
CA PHE A 338 -14.43 1.02 27.41
C PHE A 338 -15.20 1.43 28.68
N LYS A 339 -16.29 2.16 28.50
CA LYS A 339 -17.15 2.63 29.57
C LYS A 339 -18.48 1.89 29.53
N ILE A 340 -18.89 1.38 30.67
CA ILE A 340 -20.25 0.92 30.92
C ILE A 340 -21.02 2.05 31.62
N VAL A 341 -22.17 2.42 31.08
CA VAL A 341 -23.13 3.33 31.70
C VAL A 341 -24.43 2.54 31.86
N SER A 342 -24.85 2.34 33.07
CA SER A 342 -26.09 1.65 33.41
C SER A 342 -26.77 2.40 34.56
N ASN A 343 -27.97 2.04 34.93
CA ASN A 343 -28.64 2.61 36.11
C ASN A 343 -28.20 1.92 37.41
N ASN A 344 -27.02 1.30 37.41
CA ASN A 344 -26.52 0.51 38.53
C ASN A 344 -25.11 0.96 38.94
N HIS A 345 -24.62 0.45 40.07
CA HIS A 345 -23.27 0.72 40.60
C HIS A 345 -22.12 0.16 39.79
N TRP A 346 -22.40 -0.46 38.63
CA TRP A 346 -21.41 -0.99 37.68
C TRP A 346 -20.90 0.06 36.68
N ASP A 347 -21.42 1.27 36.78
CA ASP A 347 -20.98 2.38 35.92
C ASP A 347 -19.50 2.67 36.16
N ASN A 348 -18.67 2.37 35.19
CA ASN A 348 -17.25 2.58 35.31
C ASN A 348 -16.57 2.54 33.93
N VAL A 349 -15.31 2.96 33.93
CA VAL A 349 -14.38 2.75 32.81
C VAL A 349 -13.59 1.48 33.11
N TYR A 350 -13.58 0.55 32.17
CA TYR A 350 -12.87 -0.73 32.27
C TYR A 350 -11.64 -0.69 31.38
N LYS A 351 -10.47 -0.99 31.97
CA LYS A 351 -9.20 -1.05 31.29
C LYS A 351 -8.75 -2.50 31.12
N LYS A 352 -8.31 -2.85 29.91
CA LYS A 352 -7.74 -4.15 29.58
C LYS A 352 -6.52 -4.45 30.43
N GLN A 353 -6.39 -5.69 30.86
CA GLN A 353 -5.26 -6.19 31.64
C GLN A 353 -4.41 -7.11 30.75
N GLU A 354 -3.11 -7.19 31.03
CA GLU A 354 -2.22 -8.15 30.36
C GLU A 354 -2.53 -9.62 30.75
N GLN A 355 -3.17 -9.79 31.88
CA GLN A 355 -3.58 -11.11 32.38
C GLN A 355 -4.67 -11.69 31.49
N MET A 356 -4.52 -12.98 31.14
CA MET A 356 -5.51 -13.73 30.37
C MET A 356 -6.22 -14.76 31.28
N PHE A 357 -7.52 -14.94 31.02
CA PHE A 357 -8.33 -15.97 31.69
C PHE A 357 -9.11 -16.77 30.65
N PHE A 358 -8.96 -18.08 30.62
CA PHE A 358 -9.49 -18.96 29.58
C PHE A 358 -9.20 -18.51 28.14
N GLY A 359 -7.99 -18.00 27.88
CA GLY A 359 -7.53 -17.59 26.57
C GLY A 359 -8.04 -16.22 26.09
N LYS A 360 -8.76 -15.49 26.93
CA LYS A 360 -9.25 -14.12 26.66
C LYS A 360 -8.69 -13.15 27.70
N ASN A 361 -8.43 -11.90 27.29
CA ASN A 361 -8.04 -10.85 28.22
C ASN A 361 -9.16 -10.57 29.21
N LEU A 362 -8.81 -10.01 30.35
CA LEU A 362 -9.79 -9.50 31.33
C LEU A 362 -9.71 -7.97 31.43
N TRP A 363 -10.77 -7.34 31.88
CA TRP A 363 -10.84 -5.89 32.11
C TRP A 363 -11.15 -5.62 33.57
N LYS A 364 -10.45 -4.64 34.14
CA LYS A 364 -10.74 -4.13 35.47
C LYS A 364 -11.26 -2.71 35.41
N SER A 365 -12.20 -2.37 36.25
CA SER A 365 -12.62 -0.99 36.44
C SER A 365 -11.46 -0.13 36.98
N LEU A 366 -11.44 1.17 36.65
CA LEU A 366 -10.35 2.06 37.07
C LEU A 366 -10.22 2.17 38.60
N ASP A 367 -11.30 1.94 39.35
CA ASP A 367 -11.29 1.88 40.79
C ASP A 367 -10.92 0.50 41.35
N ASN A 368 -10.63 -0.48 40.49
CA ASN A 368 -10.32 -1.89 40.82
C ASN A 368 -11.41 -2.65 41.56
N ASN A 369 -12.64 -2.14 41.61
CA ASN A 369 -13.74 -2.78 42.33
C ASN A 369 -14.41 -3.90 41.54
N TYR A 370 -14.30 -3.86 40.18
CA TYR A 370 -15.00 -4.79 39.32
C TYR A 370 -14.06 -5.36 38.25
N THR A 371 -14.35 -6.61 37.86
CA THR A 371 -13.61 -7.33 36.81
C THR A 371 -14.58 -7.96 35.83
N ILE A 372 -14.24 -7.88 34.53
CA ILE A 372 -14.92 -8.58 33.46
C ILE A 372 -13.99 -9.67 32.95
N PHE A 373 -14.46 -10.89 32.85
CA PHE A 373 -13.71 -12.02 32.33
C PHE A 373 -14.60 -12.99 31.54
N TYR A 374 -13.98 -13.82 30.69
CA TYR A 374 -14.67 -14.87 29.95
C TYR A 374 -14.59 -16.20 30.70
N ASN A 375 -15.74 -16.85 30.92
CA ASN A 375 -15.81 -18.10 31.66
C ASN A 375 -15.97 -19.36 30.80
N LYS A 376 -15.49 -19.32 29.54
CA LYS A 376 -15.64 -20.32 28.47
C LYS A 376 -17.04 -20.39 27.83
N ARG A 377 -18.04 -19.71 28.35
CA ARG A 377 -19.40 -19.68 27.79
C ARG A 377 -19.89 -18.28 27.49
N LEU A 378 -19.58 -17.35 28.36
CA LEU A 378 -20.05 -15.98 28.30
C LEU A 378 -19.13 -15.04 29.08
N TRP A 379 -19.26 -13.75 28.81
CA TRP A 379 -18.55 -12.74 29.58
C TRP A 379 -19.30 -12.45 30.90
N VAL A 380 -18.54 -12.38 31.98
CA VAL A 380 -19.06 -12.17 33.33
C VAL A 380 -18.47 -10.90 33.92
N LEU A 381 -19.34 -10.00 34.39
CA LEU A 381 -18.97 -8.84 35.21
C LEU A 381 -19.22 -9.19 36.70
N THR A 382 -18.16 -9.12 37.50
CA THR A 382 -18.22 -9.42 38.93
C THR A 382 -17.37 -8.44 39.74
N ALA A 383 -17.56 -8.43 41.08
CA ALA A 383 -16.69 -7.66 41.96
C ALA A 383 -15.29 -8.28 42.00
N SER A 384 -14.23 -7.46 41.94
CA SER A 384 -12.83 -7.91 41.88
C SER A 384 -12.40 -8.71 43.12
N LYS A 385 -13.06 -8.51 44.25
CA LYS A 385 -12.81 -9.32 45.46
C LYS A 385 -13.00 -10.83 45.25
N TYR A 386 -13.76 -11.25 44.24
CA TYR A 386 -14.01 -12.65 43.88
C TYR A 386 -13.05 -13.17 42.79
N GLU A 387 -12.00 -12.42 42.44
CA GLU A 387 -11.07 -12.76 41.35
C GLU A 387 -10.40 -14.13 41.56
N LYS A 388 -10.18 -14.54 42.80
CA LYS A 388 -9.61 -15.86 43.13
C LYS A 388 -10.59 -17.03 42.89
N GLU A 389 -11.87 -16.73 42.74
CA GLU A 389 -12.95 -17.68 42.53
C GLU A 389 -13.40 -17.80 41.10
N PHE A 390 -12.67 -17.16 40.16
CA PHE A 390 -13.02 -17.20 38.74
C PHE A 390 -13.04 -18.64 38.24
N SER A 391 -14.18 -19.06 37.76
CA SER A 391 -14.43 -20.43 37.28
C SER A 391 -15.50 -20.41 36.19
N GLU A 392 -15.69 -21.57 35.53
CA GLU A 392 -16.78 -21.75 34.57
C GLU A 392 -18.18 -21.56 35.14
N THR A 393 -18.29 -21.63 36.47
CA THR A 393 -19.55 -21.51 37.22
C THR A 393 -19.67 -20.21 38.01
N CYS A 394 -18.66 -19.32 37.92
CA CYS A 394 -18.70 -18.05 38.64
C CYS A 394 -19.92 -17.22 38.21
N GLY A 395 -20.70 -16.79 39.20
CA GLY A 395 -21.89 -15.95 38.98
C GLY A 395 -21.56 -14.47 38.88
N GLY A 396 -22.43 -13.73 38.21
CA GLY A 396 -22.33 -12.29 37.99
C GLY A 396 -23.31 -11.87 36.92
N PHE A 397 -23.20 -10.65 36.45
CA PHE A 397 -23.95 -10.23 35.27
C PHE A 397 -23.30 -10.80 34.01
N ALA A 398 -24.08 -11.46 33.17
CA ALA A 398 -23.60 -12.12 31.97
C ALA A 398 -23.87 -11.32 30.72
N ASN A 399 -22.94 -11.34 29.79
CA ASN A 399 -23.14 -10.88 28.44
C ASN A 399 -23.39 -12.08 27.54
N ASN A 400 -24.55 -12.15 26.92
CA ASN A 400 -24.95 -13.24 26.03
C ASN A 400 -24.30 -13.13 24.64
N SER A 401 -23.64 -12.02 24.32
CA SER A 401 -22.80 -11.90 23.13
C SER A 401 -21.52 -12.70 23.37
N ALA A 402 -21.40 -13.84 22.71
CA ALA A 402 -20.28 -14.77 22.89
C ALA A 402 -18.92 -14.17 22.43
N ASP A 403 -18.96 -13.07 21.67
CA ASP A 403 -17.77 -12.62 20.98
C ASP A 403 -16.92 -11.65 21.83
N GLU A 404 -17.53 -10.63 22.47
CA GLU A 404 -16.75 -9.56 23.10
C GLU A 404 -17.49 -8.82 24.21
N PRO A 405 -16.83 -8.46 25.35
CA PRO A 405 -17.50 -7.88 26.52
C PRO A 405 -17.93 -6.41 26.35
N TYR A 406 -17.38 -5.72 25.37
CA TYR A 406 -17.68 -4.31 25.10
C TYR A 406 -18.81 -4.11 24.08
N LYS A 407 -19.40 -5.20 23.56
CA LYS A 407 -20.60 -5.15 22.72
C LYS A 407 -21.86 -5.18 23.58
N ASN A 408 -22.94 -4.57 23.11
CA ASN A 408 -24.24 -4.65 23.77
C ASN A 408 -24.71 -6.11 23.83
N GLY A 409 -25.28 -6.52 24.96
CA GLY A 409 -25.73 -7.90 25.19
C GLY A 409 -25.75 -8.28 26.66
N TRP A 410 -25.37 -7.34 27.53
CA TRP A 410 -25.47 -7.54 28.98
C TRP A 410 -26.92 -7.62 29.42
N ASN A 411 -27.23 -8.54 30.32
CA ASN A 411 -28.58 -8.71 30.93
C ASN A 411 -28.90 -7.63 31.99
N LEU A 412 -28.48 -6.40 31.73
CA LEU A 412 -28.78 -5.20 32.50
C LEU A 412 -29.94 -4.46 31.84
N LYS A 413 -30.88 -3.96 32.61
CA LYS A 413 -32.11 -3.29 32.11
C LYS A 413 -31.83 -2.09 31.18
N THR A 414 -30.72 -1.42 31.34
CA THR A 414 -30.17 -0.39 30.44
C THR A 414 -28.65 -0.42 30.55
N CYS A 415 -27.98 -0.69 29.46
CA CYS A 415 -26.53 -0.66 29.42
C CYS A 415 -26.10 0.02 28.09
N ILE A 416 -25.31 1.06 28.20
CA ILE A 416 -24.66 1.71 27.07
C ILE A 416 -23.17 1.46 27.23
N ILE A 417 -22.56 0.88 26.21
CA ILE A 417 -21.11 0.65 26.16
C ILE A 417 -20.52 1.66 25.18
N THR A 418 -19.54 2.42 25.65
CA THR A 418 -18.78 3.37 24.84
C THR A 418 -17.32 2.94 24.82
N ILE A 419 -16.80 2.64 23.65
CA ILE A 419 -15.37 2.40 23.46
C ILE A 419 -14.65 3.73 23.64
N LEU A 420 -13.63 3.74 24.47
CA LEU A 420 -12.78 4.90 24.70
C LEU A 420 -11.51 4.78 23.87
N PRO A 421 -11.01 5.91 23.32
CA PRO A 421 -9.81 5.93 22.51
C PRO A 421 -8.54 5.55 23.28
#